data_8b823831010c274ed261eef061437fca
#
_entry.id   8b823831010c274ed261eef061437fca
#
_cell.length_a   1.000
_cell.length_b   1.000
_cell.length_c   1.000
_cell.angle_alpha   90.00
_cell.angle_beta   90.00
_cell.angle_gamma   90.00
#
_symmetry.space_group_name_H-M   'P 1'
#
loop_
_entity.id
_entity.type
_entity.pdbx_description
1 polymer ?
#
loop_
_entity_poly.entity_id
_entity_poly.type
_entity_poly.pdbx_seq_one_letter_code
_entity_poly.pdbx_strand_id
1 'polypeptide(L)'
;GAILGEDGFGFDFEKDGTPIRIPHIGSIEIGNNVEIGCNTVIARGTLNNTKIEDNVKIDDQVFIAHNCKIGKSSLVIAFAEISGSVIVGQNCWIGPNSSIIQKVKIGNNVTIGLGSVIVEDIQDNKKIMGLEGLDLRSLVKLKKRIEYGK
;
A
#
# COMPACT_ATOMS: atom_id res chain seq x y z
N GLY A 1 12.60 -11.33 -11.23
CA GLY A 1 11.48 -11.96 -10.53
C GLY A 1 10.32 -11.02 -10.22
N ALA A 2 10.43 -9.69 -10.51
CA ALA A 2 9.29 -8.77 -10.40
C ALA A 2 8.26 -9.04 -11.51
N ILE A 3 6.96 -8.90 -11.19
CA ILE A 3 5.83 -9.05 -12.12
C ILE A 3 5.21 -7.68 -12.32
N LEU A 4 5.22 -7.20 -13.56
CA LEU A 4 4.73 -5.87 -13.91
C LEU A 4 3.59 -5.97 -14.93
N GLY A 5 2.46 -5.31 -14.65
CA GLY A 5 1.33 -5.21 -15.58
C GLY A 5 0.34 -6.38 -15.50
N GLU A 6 0.38 -7.16 -14.43
CA GLU A 6 -0.67 -8.13 -14.14
C GLU A 6 -2.02 -7.42 -13.94
N ASP A 7 -3.10 -8.06 -14.31
CA ASP A 7 -4.45 -7.53 -14.08
C ASP A 7 -4.72 -7.37 -12.58
N GLY A 8 -5.27 -6.24 -12.19
CA GLY A 8 -5.69 -6.04 -10.82
C GLY A 8 -6.86 -6.95 -10.42
N PHE A 9 -7.08 -7.09 -9.12
CA PHE A 9 -8.19 -7.85 -8.57
C PHE A 9 -9.46 -6.98 -8.49
N GLY A 10 -10.17 -6.87 -9.62
CA GLY A 10 -11.40 -6.10 -9.74
C GLY A 10 -12.53 -6.96 -10.25
N PHE A 11 -13.65 -6.96 -9.52
CA PHE A 11 -14.87 -7.69 -9.88
C PHE A 11 -16.10 -6.82 -9.63
N ASP A 12 -17.11 -6.99 -10.46
CA ASP A 12 -18.48 -6.57 -10.26
C ASP A 12 -19.34 -7.81 -10.07
N PHE A 13 -20.63 -7.68 -9.82
CA PHE A 13 -21.52 -8.81 -9.60
C PHE A 13 -22.73 -8.74 -10.51
N GLU A 14 -23.07 -9.87 -11.10
CA GLU A 14 -24.37 -10.04 -11.78
C GLU A 14 -25.54 -10.01 -10.77
N LYS A 15 -26.77 -9.96 -11.29
CA LYS A 15 -27.98 -9.92 -10.45
C LYS A 15 -28.13 -11.15 -9.55
N ASP A 16 -27.57 -12.28 -9.96
CA ASP A 16 -27.57 -13.53 -9.19
C ASP A 16 -26.41 -13.67 -8.19
N GLY A 17 -25.52 -12.65 -8.12
CA GLY A 17 -24.36 -12.63 -7.24
C GLY A 17 -23.10 -13.27 -7.84
N THR A 18 -23.12 -13.66 -9.11
CA THR A 18 -21.94 -14.20 -9.79
C THR A 18 -20.90 -13.10 -10.02
N PRO A 19 -19.63 -13.27 -9.58
CA PRO A 19 -18.59 -12.27 -9.80
C PRO A 19 -18.16 -12.23 -11.27
N ILE A 20 -18.15 -11.03 -11.84
CA ILE A 20 -17.68 -10.77 -13.20
C ILE A 20 -16.39 -9.95 -13.12
N ARG A 21 -15.33 -10.40 -13.80
CA ARG A 21 -14.08 -9.67 -13.83
C ARG A 21 -14.21 -8.34 -14.58
N ILE A 22 -13.78 -7.27 -13.94
CA ILE A 22 -13.62 -5.96 -14.56
C ILE A 22 -12.34 -5.98 -15.39
N PRO A 23 -12.39 -5.75 -16.73
CA PRO A 23 -11.19 -5.69 -17.54
C PRO A 23 -10.28 -4.54 -17.12
N HIS A 24 -8.98 -4.80 -16.99
CA HIS A 24 -7.97 -3.79 -16.73
C HIS A 24 -7.28 -3.41 -18.04
N ILE A 25 -7.68 -2.28 -18.61
CA ILE A 25 -7.17 -1.78 -19.90
C ILE A 25 -6.16 -0.64 -19.76
N GLY A 26 -5.93 -0.18 -18.53
CA GLY A 26 -4.85 0.75 -18.21
C GLY A 26 -3.48 0.08 -18.29
N SER A 27 -2.46 0.81 -17.92
CA SER A 27 -1.06 0.38 -18.02
C SER A 27 -0.32 0.64 -16.71
N ILE A 28 1.00 0.48 -16.75
CA ILE A 28 1.94 0.95 -15.72
C ILE A 28 2.82 2.03 -16.36
N GLU A 29 3.03 3.12 -15.64
CA GLU A 29 4.03 4.14 -15.95
C GLU A 29 5.13 4.08 -14.90
N ILE A 30 6.37 3.86 -15.33
CA ILE A 30 7.54 3.82 -14.44
C ILE A 30 8.50 4.92 -14.86
N GLY A 31 8.83 5.79 -13.89
CA GLY A 31 9.76 6.90 -14.07
C GLY A 31 11.22 6.49 -14.18
N ASN A 32 12.10 7.48 -14.06
CA ASN A 32 13.54 7.27 -14.15
C ASN A 32 14.15 6.83 -12.82
N ASN A 33 15.23 6.04 -12.88
CA ASN A 33 15.99 5.57 -11.71
C ASN A 33 15.13 4.82 -10.67
N VAL A 34 14.11 4.13 -11.11
CA VAL A 34 13.27 3.26 -10.26
C VAL A 34 13.96 1.92 -10.09
N GLU A 35 13.95 1.41 -8.87
CA GLU A 35 14.39 0.04 -8.56
C GLU A 35 13.19 -0.75 -8.05
N ILE A 36 13.07 -2.01 -8.49
CA ILE A 36 11.96 -2.91 -8.12
C ILE A 36 12.58 -4.26 -7.76
N GLY A 37 12.38 -4.65 -6.51
CA GLY A 37 12.93 -5.86 -5.93
C GLY A 37 12.30 -7.16 -6.43
N CYS A 38 12.87 -8.26 -5.99
CA CYS A 38 12.47 -9.61 -6.40
C CYS A 38 11.05 -9.95 -5.92
N ASN A 39 10.30 -10.65 -6.77
CA ASN A 39 8.92 -11.10 -6.47
C ASN A 39 7.94 -9.97 -6.10
N THR A 40 8.28 -8.73 -6.38
CA THR A 40 7.36 -7.60 -6.27
C THR A 40 6.37 -7.63 -7.41
N VAL A 41 5.10 -7.39 -7.10
CA VAL A 41 4.02 -7.34 -8.09
C VAL A 41 3.45 -5.92 -8.16
N ILE A 42 3.39 -5.36 -9.37
CA ILE A 42 2.75 -4.08 -9.65
C ILE A 42 1.65 -4.31 -10.68
N ALA A 43 0.39 -4.23 -10.23
CA ALA A 43 -0.76 -4.40 -11.09
C ALA A 43 -0.98 -3.17 -11.99
N ARG A 44 -1.47 -3.40 -13.22
CA ARG A 44 -1.89 -2.33 -14.13
C ARG A 44 -3.14 -1.61 -13.60
N GLY A 45 -3.34 -0.42 -14.07
CA GLY A 45 -4.56 0.31 -13.76
C GLY A 45 -5.79 -0.24 -14.48
N THR A 46 -6.96 0.03 -13.95
CA THR A 46 -8.24 -0.40 -14.56
C THR A 46 -8.49 0.38 -15.85
N LEU A 47 -8.63 1.70 -15.76
CA LEU A 47 -8.77 2.62 -16.92
C LEU A 47 -7.56 3.55 -17.02
N ASN A 48 -7.14 4.12 -15.89
CA ASN A 48 -5.95 4.94 -15.78
C ASN A 48 -4.74 4.07 -15.46
N ASN A 49 -3.54 4.64 -15.50
CA ASN A 49 -2.31 3.91 -15.23
C ASN A 49 -1.98 3.85 -13.74
N THR A 50 -1.39 2.74 -13.30
CA THR A 50 -0.62 2.70 -12.06
C THR A 50 0.70 3.42 -12.32
N LYS A 51 1.11 4.35 -11.42
CA LYS A 51 2.26 5.23 -11.65
C LYS A 51 3.31 5.09 -10.56
N ILE A 52 4.53 4.84 -10.97
CA ILE A 52 5.72 4.85 -10.11
C ILE A 52 6.61 6.00 -10.59
N GLU A 53 6.72 7.04 -9.78
CA GLU A 53 7.47 8.24 -10.17
C GLU A 53 8.99 8.05 -10.06
N ASP A 54 9.76 9.09 -10.45
CA ASP A 54 11.22 9.05 -10.48
C ASP A 54 11.84 8.74 -9.12
N ASN A 55 12.96 8.03 -9.14
CA ASN A 55 13.80 7.69 -7.98
C ASN A 55 13.09 6.86 -6.90
N VAL A 56 11.93 6.29 -7.16
CA VAL A 56 11.25 5.38 -6.23
C VAL A 56 12.07 4.09 -6.10
N LYS A 57 12.17 3.58 -4.88
CA LYS A 57 12.79 2.28 -4.59
C LYS A 57 11.74 1.38 -3.95
N ILE A 58 11.53 0.23 -4.52
CA ILE A 58 10.58 -0.78 -4.09
C ILE A 58 11.39 -2.04 -3.80
N ASP A 59 11.30 -2.51 -2.58
CA ASP A 59 12.02 -3.67 -2.09
C ASP A 59 11.34 -4.98 -2.52
N ASP A 60 11.81 -6.10 -2.02
CA ASP A 60 11.36 -7.44 -2.37
C ASP A 60 9.95 -7.73 -1.84
N GLN A 61 9.18 -8.51 -2.61
CA GLN A 61 7.89 -9.06 -2.21
C GLN A 61 6.85 -7.99 -1.81
N VAL A 62 6.93 -6.82 -2.41
CA VAL A 62 5.93 -5.75 -2.27
C VAL A 62 4.76 -6.02 -3.21
N PHE A 63 3.54 -5.72 -2.78
CA PHE A 63 2.37 -5.70 -3.64
C PHE A 63 1.83 -4.28 -3.83
N ILE A 64 1.77 -3.82 -5.07
CA ILE A 64 1.15 -2.55 -5.45
C ILE A 64 -0.03 -2.85 -6.37
N ALA A 65 -1.24 -2.61 -5.86
CA ALA A 65 -2.47 -2.86 -6.59
C ALA A 65 -2.73 -1.82 -7.70
N HIS A 66 -3.82 -2.03 -8.42
CA HIS A 66 -4.22 -1.21 -9.58
C HIS A 66 -4.48 0.26 -9.23
N ASN A 67 -4.24 1.16 -10.18
CA ASN A 67 -4.50 2.60 -10.11
C ASN A 67 -3.73 3.34 -8.99
N CYS A 68 -2.71 2.72 -8.39
CA CYS A 68 -1.88 3.37 -7.38
C CYS A 68 -0.96 4.42 -8.00
N LYS A 69 -0.57 5.39 -7.17
CA LYS A 69 0.50 6.34 -7.48
C LYS A 69 1.51 6.35 -6.36
N ILE A 70 2.78 6.10 -6.68
CA ILE A 70 3.89 6.21 -5.73
C ILE A 70 4.72 7.42 -6.12
N GLY A 71 4.74 8.41 -5.24
CA GLY A 71 5.39 9.69 -5.48
C GLY A 71 6.91 9.61 -5.41
N LYS A 72 7.54 10.59 -6.06
CA LYS A 72 8.98 10.69 -6.29
C LYS A 72 9.80 10.46 -5.02
N SER A 73 10.91 9.73 -5.16
CA SER A 73 11.89 9.48 -4.09
C SER A 73 11.33 8.77 -2.85
N SER A 74 10.18 8.12 -2.98
CA SER A 74 9.61 7.31 -1.90
C SER A 74 10.21 5.91 -1.89
N LEU A 75 10.27 5.33 -0.70
CA LEU A 75 10.80 4.00 -0.43
C LEU A 75 9.65 3.11 0.04
N VAL A 76 9.46 1.97 -0.60
CA VAL A 76 8.47 0.95 -0.22
C VAL A 76 9.22 -0.30 0.15
N ILE A 77 9.18 -0.66 1.42
CA ILE A 77 10.04 -1.69 2.00
C ILE A 77 9.33 -3.05 1.94
N ALA A 78 10.13 -4.10 2.05
CA ALA A 78 9.71 -5.48 1.84
C ALA A 78 8.38 -5.86 2.51
N PHE A 79 7.59 -6.66 1.81
CA PHE A 79 6.29 -7.15 2.25
C PHE A 79 5.21 -6.08 2.48
N ALA A 80 5.44 -4.83 2.08
CA ALA A 80 4.38 -3.83 2.14
C ALA A 80 3.26 -4.17 1.14
N GLU A 81 2.01 -3.98 1.56
CA GLU A 81 0.82 -4.13 0.73
C GLU A 81 0.16 -2.77 0.53
N ILE A 82 0.02 -2.35 -0.71
CA ILE A 82 -0.60 -1.09 -1.12
C ILE A 82 -1.83 -1.42 -1.96
N SER A 83 -3.00 -1.32 -1.34
CA SER A 83 -4.28 -1.65 -1.98
C SER A 83 -4.65 -0.66 -3.09
N GLY A 84 -5.69 -1.01 -3.86
CA GLY A 84 -6.06 -0.27 -5.08
C GLY A 84 -6.35 1.22 -4.88
N SER A 85 -5.91 2.03 -5.84
CA SER A 85 -6.14 3.48 -5.90
C SER A 85 -5.53 4.29 -4.73
N VAL A 86 -4.54 3.75 -4.05
CA VAL A 86 -3.77 4.48 -3.04
C VAL A 86 -2.85 5.49 -3.72
N ILE A 87 -2.76 6.68 -3.13
CA ILE A 87 -1.83 7.72 -3.55
C ILE A 87 -0.81 7.94 -2.44
N VAL A 88 0.45 7.66 -2.72
CA VAL A 88 1.59 7.97 -1.83
C VAL A 88 2.28 9.22 -2.36
N GLY A 89 2.49 10.20 -1.50
CA GLY A 89 3.22 11.43 -1.81
C GLY A 89 4.71 11.22 -2.03
N GLN A 90 5.46 12.31 -2.09
CA GLN A 90 6.92 12.27 -2.31
C GLN A 90 7.68 12.07 -1.01
N ASN A 91 8.91 11.51 -1.12
CA ASN A 91 9.83 11.33 -0.01
C ASN A 91 9.23 10.54 1.18
N CYS A 92 8.36 9.60 0.90
CA CYS A 92 7.74 8.76 1.92
C CYS A 92 8.57 7.52 2.21
N TRP A 93 8.47 7.03 3.44
CA TRP A 93 8.98 5.74 3.86
C TRP A 93 7.80 4.85 4.24
N ILE A 94 7.55 3.82 3.46
CA ILE A 94 6.52 2.82 3.72
C ILE A 94 7.22 1.60 4.30
N GLY A 95 7.11 1.44 5.62
CA GLY A 95 7.85 0.44 6.38
C GLY A 95 7.47 -1.00 6.05
N PRO A 96 8.32 -1.96 6.42
CA PRO A 96 8.12 -3.35 6.06
C PRO A 96 6.82 -3.91 6.67
N ASN A 97 6.19 -4.82 5.93
CA ASN A 97 4.97 -5.50 6.36
C ASN A 97 3.82 -4.56 6.77
N SER A 98 3.78 -3.35 6.21
CA SER A 98 2.66 -2.43 6.40
C SER A 98 1.56 -2.71 5.37
N SER A 99 0.30 -2.49 5.75
CA SER A 99 -0.86 -2.64 4.86
C SER A 99 -1.65 -1.35 4.79
N ILE A 100 -1.95 -0.89 3.57
CA ILE A 100 -2.65 0.37 3.31
C ILE A 100 -3.95 0.06 2.58
N ILE A 101 -5.09 0.36 3.21
CA ILE A 101 -6.40 0.13 2.62
C ILE A 101 -6.60 0.97 1.35
N GLN A 102 -7.44 0.48 0.45
CA GLN A 102 -7.74 1.13 -0.83
C GLN A 102 -8.19 2.59 -0.71
N LYS A 103 -7.85 3.40 -1.73
CA LYS A 103 -8.24 4.81 -1.90
C LYS A 103 -7.67 5.79 -0.88
N VAL A 104 -6.83 5.36 0.04
CA VAL A 104 -6.14 6.24 1.01
C VAL A 104 -5.14 7.14 0.29
N LYS A 105 -5.03 8.37 0.79
CA LYS A 105 -4.02 9.36 0.37
C LYS A 105 -3.01 9.55 1.48
N ILE A 106 -1.76 9.33 1.16
CA ILE A 106 -0.62 9.58 2.05
C ILE A 106 0.09 10.82 1.54
N GLY A 107 0.23 11.81 2.41
CA GLY A 107 0.90 13.08 2.10
C GLY A 107 2.39 12.91 1.82
N ASN A 108 3.08 14.04 1.68
CA ASN A 108 4.53 14.07 1.44
C ASN A 108 5.32 13.92 2.74
N ASN A 109 6.55 13.41 2.65
CA ASN A 109 7.48 13.26 3.79
C ASN A 109 6.87 12.44 4.94
N VAL A 110 6.02 11.47 4.65
CA VAL A 110 5.39 10.59 5.65
C VAL A 110 6.29 9.39 5.91
N THR A 111 6.40 9.02 7.19
CA THR A 111 7.03 7.77 7.61
C THR A 111 5.96 6.84 8.17
N ILE A 112 5.80 5.67 7.58
CA ILE A 112 4.98 4.58 8.09
C ILE A 112 5.93 3.52 8.65
N GLY A 113 5.82 3.23 9.95
CA GLY A 113 6.63 2.23 10.61
C GLY A 113 6.24 0.79 10.24
N LEU A 114 7.10 -0.15 10.62
CA LEU A 114 6.88 -1.57 10.32
C LEU A 114 5.53 -2.08 10.87
N GLY A 115 4.90 -2.98 10.15
CA GLY A 115 3.66 -3.66 10.59
C GLY A 115 2.46 -2.73 10.80
N SER A 116 2.50 -1.50 10.29
CA SER A 116 1.40 -0.54 10.45
C SER A 116 0.22 -0.89 9.54
N VAL A 117 -1.01 -0.70 10.04
CA VAL A 117 -2.25 -0.83 9.26
C VAL A 117 -2.84 0.57 9.09
N ILE A 118 -2.94 1.03 7.84
CA ILE A 118 -3.39 2.38 7.48
C ILE A 118 -4.80 2.28 6.89
N VAL A 119 -5.77 2.91 7.56
CA VAL A 119 -7.19 2.86 7.18
C VAL A 119 -7.79 4.22 6.85
N GLU A 120 -7.01 5.30 6.96
CA GLU A 120 -7.44 6.67 6.68
C GLU A 120 -6.29 7.51 6.10
N ASP A 121 -6.63 8.66 5.54
CA ASP A 121 -5.68 9.58 4.92
C ASP A 121 -4.66 10.11 5.94
N ILE A 122 -3.39 10.23 5.50
CA ILE A 122 -2.30 10.75 6.33
C ILE A 122 -1.82 12.08 5.75
N GLN A 123 -1.81 13.11 6.57
CA GLN A 123 -1.31 14.43 6.19
C GLN A 123 0.22 14.45 6.06
N ASP A 124 0.74 15.46 5.38
CA ASP A 124 2.18 15.66 5.19
C ASP A 124 2.97 15.64 6.50
N ASN A 125 4.22 15.18 6.43
CA ASN A 125 5.21 15.21 7.52
C ASN A 125 4.81 14.41 8.78
N LYS A 126 3.90 13.45 8.66
CA LYS A 126 3.49 12.58 9.78
C LYS A 126 4.40 11.36 9.91
N LYS A 127 4.51 10.90 11.15
CA LYS A 127 5.14 9.60 11.47
C LYS A 127 4.09 8.72 12.12
N ILE A 128 3.80 7.60 11.49
CA ILE A 128 2.83 6.61 11.95
C ILE A 128 3.61 5.36 12.35
N MET A 129 3.29 4.81 13.52
CA MET A 129 3.94 3.60 14.01
C MET A 129 2.89 2.54 14.33
N GLY A 130 3.15 1.31 13.97
CA GLY A 130 2.36 0.16 14.41
C GLY A 130 2.54 -0.12 15.90
N LEU A 131 1.72 -0.99 16.44
CA LEU A 131 1.88 -1.47 17.81
C LEU A 131 3.03 -2.47 17.90
N GLU A 132 3.89 -2.29 18.89
CA GLU A 132 4.89 -3.29 19.23
C GLU A 132 4.23 -4.59 19.71
N GLY A 133 4.90 -5.71 19.52
CA GLY A 133 4.47 -6.98 20.09
C GLY A 133 4.49 -6.93 21.63
N LEU A 134 3.35 -7.19 22.24
CA LEU A 134 3.20 -7.25 23.69
C LEU A 134 3.06 -8.70 24.14
N ASP A 135 3.59 -9.03 25.31
CA ASP A 135 3.24 -10.31 25.93
C ASP A 135 1.72 -10.38 26.19
N LEU A 136 1.18 -11.58 26.21
CA LEU A 136 -0.27 -11.79 26.30
C LEU A 136 -0.92 -11.08 27.51
N ARG A 137 -0.23 -11.04 28.67
CA ARG A 137 -0.78 -10.42 29.89
C ARG A 137 -0.84 -8.90 29.73
N SER A 138 0.18 -8.30 29.13
CA SER A 138 0.25 -6.86 28.83
C SER A 138 -0.81 -6.46 27.80
N LEU A 139 -1.00 -7.28 26.76
CA LEU A 139 -2.04 -7.06 25.75
C LEU A 139 -3.45 -7.09 26.37
N VAL A 140 -3.74 -8.06 27.22
CA VAL A 140 -5.04 -8.17 27.92
C VAL A 140 -5.28 -6.95 28.83
N LYS A 141 -4.25 -6.47 29.55
CA LYS A 141 -4.36 -5.26 30.35
C LYS A 141 -4.65 -4.02 29.50
N LEU A 142 -3.93 -3.87 28.39
CA LEU A 142 -4.15 -2.75 27.46
C LEU A 142 -5.57 -2.78 26.91
N LYS A 143 -6.04 -3.92 26.45
CA LYS A 143 -7.41 -4.09 25.94
C LYS A 143 -8.46 -3.71 26.99
N LYS A 144 -8.31 -4.16 28.23
CA LYS A 144 -9.22 -3.78 29.32
C LYS A 144 -9.21 -2.26 29.59
N ARG A 145 -8.06 -1.60 29.53
CA ARG A 145 -7.99 -0.14 29.68
C ARG A 145 -8.74 0.61 28.57
N ILE A 146 -8.63 0.14 27.32
CA ILE A 146 -9.34 0.75 26.19
C ILE A 146 -10.85 0.53 26.34
N GLU A 147 -11.29 -0.69 26.68
CA GLU A 147 -12.73 -1.05 26.77
C GLU A 147 -13.43 -0.45 27.99
N TYR A 148 -12.76 -0.32 29.12
CA TYR A 148 -13.37 0.05 30.39
C TYR A 148 -12.86 1.37 31.00
N GLY A 149 -11.95 2.08 30.36
CA GLY A 149 -11.48 3.39 30.80
C GLY A 149 -10.76 3.41 32.15
N LYS A 150 -10.17 2.29 32.59
CA LYS A 150 -9.50 2.14 33.90
C LYS A 150 -8.05 1.72 33.77
#